data_01849a49fca7f6f7fb97cfb58a8a8670
#
_entry.id   01849a49fca7f6f7fb97cfb58a8a8670
#
_cell.length_a   1.000
_cell.length_b   1.000
_cell.length_c   1.000
_cell.angle_alpha   90.00
_cell.angle_beta   90.00
_cell.angle_gamma   90.00
#
_symmetry.space_group_name_H-M   'P 1'
#
loop_
_entity.id
_entity.type
_entity.pdbx_description
1 polymer ?
#
loop_
_entity_poly.entity_id
_entity_poly.type
_entity_poly.pdbx_seq_one_letter_code
_entity_poly.pdbx_strand_id
1 'polypeptide(L)'
;VKNYEQLPSGYSDLIIRVEELTEVMADKLVSFPATTSRIRYRDMWDLVWLHQKGVKPDAELVMKKVADYKLNEHFEEWLQARIESLPALVASEKFKGEMKRFLPVSVVDRTLLHPDFLEFLQITLHELLVTIQTDIYGSKDPKPVKKFEM
;
A
#
# COMPACT_ATOMS: atom_id res chain seq x y z
N VAL A 1 7.24 10.95 -19.88
CA VAL A 1 5.87 10.80 -19.47
C VAL A 1 4.97 10.55 -20.63
N LYS A 2 4.13 9.56 -20.50
CA LYS A 2 3.24 9.25 -21.54
C LYS A 2 2.01 10.04 -21.47
N ASN A 3 1.57 10.50 -22.58
CA ASN A 3 0.32 11.19 -22.68
C ASN A 3 -0.68 10.24 -23.32
N TYR A 4 -1.48 9.59 -22.50
CA TYR A 4 -2.34 8.53 -22.97
C TYR A 4 -3.42 9.03 -23.90
N GLU A 5 -3.80 10.28 -23.79
CA GLU A 5 -4.83 10.84 -24.63
C GLU A 5 -4.42 10.93 -26.08
N GLN A 6 -3.13 10.89 -26.33
CA GLN A 6 -2.64 11.02 -27.70
C GLN A 6 -2.34 9.70 -28.36
N LEU A 7 -2.57 8.60 -27.66
CA LEU A 7 -2.29 7.30 -28.23
C LEU A 7 -3.41 6.89 -29.17
N PRO A 8 -3.06 6.32 -30.34
CA PRO A 8 -4.10 5.92 -31.30
C PRO A 8 -5.04 4.88 -30.75
N SER A 9 -4.52 3.91 -30.01
CA SER A 9 -5.34 2.87 -29.43
C SER A 9 -5.49 3.13 -27.95
N GLY A 10 -5.74 4.36 -27.57
CA GLY A 10 -5.67 4.78 -26.20
C GLY A 10 -6.48 3.94 -25.25
N TYR A 11 -7.62 3.43 -25.69
CA TYR A 11 -8.46 2.65 -24.81
C TYR A 11 -7.79 1.33 -24.42
N SER A 12 -7.24 0.61 -25.38
CA SER A 12 -6.52 -0.63 -25.08
C SER A 12 -5.30 -0.37 -24.23
N ASP A 13 -4.55 0.67 -24.57
CA ASP A 13 -3.35 1.00 -23.83
C ASP A 13 -3.69 1.38 -22.40
N LEU A 14 -4.80 2.06 -22.20
CA LEU A 14 -5.23 2.44 -20.87
C LEU A 14 -5.54 1.21 -20.02
N ILE A 15 -6.20 0.21 -20.60
CA ILE A 15 -6.52 -1.00 -19.88
C ILE A 15 -5.24 -1.74 -19.48
N ILE A 16 -4.30 -1.85 -20.40
CA ILE A 16 -3.02 -2.50 -20.11
C ILE A 16 -2.32 -1.76 -18.98
N ARG A 17 -2.38 -0.44 -19.02
CA ARG A 17 -1.71 0.36 -17.98
C ARG A 17 -2.32 0.11 -16.60
N VAL A 18 -3.64 -0.01 -16.53
CA VAL A 18 -4.31 -0.27 -15.27
C VAL A 18 -3.88 -1.62 -14.72
N GLU A 19 -3.80 -2.64 -15.58
CA GLU A 19 -3.35 -3.96 -15.15
C GLU A 19 -1.91 -3.92 -14.65
N GLU A 20 -1.04 -3.19 -15.33
CA GLU A 20 0.33 -3.03 -14.89
C GLU A 20 0.40 -2.39 -13.51
N LEU A 21 -0.39 -1.35 -13.28
CA LEU A 21 -0.37 -0.67 -12.00
C LEU A 21 -0.95 -1.54 -10.89
N THR A 22 -1.93 -2.38 -11.21
CA THR A 22 -2.45 -3.32 -10.23
C THR A 22 -1.37 -4.32 -9.83
N GLU A 23 -0.58 -4.77 -10.79
CA GLU A 23 0.52 -5.67 -10.49
C GLU A 23 1.60 -4.97 -9.65
N VAL A 24 1.92 -3.72 -9.97
CA VAL A 24 2.88 -2.96 -9.19
C VAL A 24 2.38 -2.81 -7.75
N MET A 25 1.09 -2.52 -7.58
CA MET A 25 0.53 -2.41 -6.24
C MET A 25 0.65 -3.74 -5.49
N ALA A 26 0.36 -4.85 -6.15
CA ALA A 26 0.48 -6.16 -5.50
C ALA A 26 1.91 -6.44 -5.06
N ASP A 27 2.89 -6.10 -5.91
CA ASP A 27 4.29 -6.26 -5.51
C ASP A 27 4.61 -5.48 -4.25
N LYS A 28 4.12 -4.25 -4.16
CA LYS A 28 4.43 -3.41 -3.01
C LYS A 28 3.65 -3.82 -1.78
N LEU A 29 2.45 -4.35 -1.95
CA LEU A 29 1.68 -4.88 -0.83
C LEU A 29 2.34 -6.12 -0.24
N VAL A 30 3.14 -6.83 -1.02
CA VAL A 30 3.94 -7.94 -0.51
C VAL A 30 5.26 -7.44 0.09
N SER A 31 5.99 -6.61 -0.65
CA SER A 31 7.33 -6.22 -0.23
C SER A 31 7.32 -5.34 1.02
N PHE A 32 6.33 -4.48 1.17
CA PHE A 32 6.32 -3.57 2.30
C PHE A 32 6.23 -4.33 3.64
N PRO A 33 5.31 -5.28 3.82
CA PRO A 33 5.30 -6.06 5.06
C PRO A 33 6.47 -7.04 5.17
N ALA A 34 6.92 -7.59 4.04
CA ALA A 34 7.89 -8.69 4.08
C ALA A 34 9.32 -8.24 4.38
N THR A 35 9.64 -6.96 4.18
CA THR A 35 10.98 -6.47 4.45
C THR A 35 11.08 -6.08 5.92
N THR A 36 11.27 -7.09 6.78
CA THR A 36 11.21 -6.88 8.21
C THR A 36 12.49 -6.24 8.77
N SER A 37 13.63 -6.53 8.16
CA SER A 37 14.89 -5.99 8.66
C SER A 37 15.22 -4.63 8.07
N ARG A 38 14.60 -4.29 6.94
CA ARG A 38 14.87 -3.02 6.30
C ARG A 38 13.57 -2.52 5.70
N ILE A 39 13.09 -1.39 6.21
CA ILE A 39 11.79 -0.89 5.81
C ILE A 39 11.88 -0.21 4.46
N ARG A 40 10.95 -0.54 3.59
CA ARG A 40 10.88 0.07 2.28
C ARG A 40 9.98 1.29 2.35
N TYR A 41 10.55 2.39 2.80
CA TYR A 41 9.79 3.61 3.00
C TYR A 41 9.15 4.13 1.72
N ARG A 42 9.80 3.92 0.58
CA ARG A 42 9.23 4.36 -0.69
C ARG A 42 7.95 3.62 -1.04
N ASP A 43 7.82 2.37 -0.59
CA ASP A 43 6.58 1.63 -0.82
C ASP A 43 5.40 2.33 -0.16
N MET A 44 5.64 2.99 0.98
CA MET A 44 4.57 3.74 1.64
C MET A 44 4.04 4.85 0.75
N TRP A 45 4.95 5.62 0.17
CA TRP A 45 4.57 6.70 -0.74
C TRP A 45 3.90 6.14 -1.98
N ASP A 46 4.53 5.14 -2.59
CA ASP A 46 4.04 4.59 -3.85
C ASP A 46 2.66 3.97 -3.71
N LEU A 47 2.39 3.30 -2.59
CA LEU A 47 1.09 2.69 -2.36
C LEU A 47 -0.01 3.75 -2.28
N VAL A 48 0.26 4.85 -1.58
CA VAL A 48 -0.72 5.92 -1.48
C VAL A 48 -0.91 6.59 -2.84
N TRP A 49 0.18 6.78 -3.57
CA TRP A 49 0.09 7.35 -4.91
C TRP A 49 -0.77 6.48 -5.83
N LEU A 50 -0.55 5.17 -5.78
CA LEU A 50 -1.34 4.23 -6.59
C LEU A 50 -2.80 4.28 -6.19
N HIS A 51 -3.07 4.36 -4.90
CA HIS A 51 -4.44 4.46 -4.40
C HIS A 51 -5.12 5.71 -4.97
N GLN A 52 -4.42 6.83 -4.98
CA GLN A 52 -4.97 8.07 -5.51
C GLN A 52 -5.23 8.01 -7.00
N LYS A 53 -4.50 7.15 -7.71
CA LYS A 53 -4.74 6.93 -9.14
C LYS A 53 -5.89 5.96 -9.40
N GLY A 54 -6.54 5.49 -8.34
CA GLY A 54 -7.69 4.61 -8.50
C GLY A 54 -7.35 3.14 -8.58
N VAL A 55 -6.09 2.77 -8.34
CA VAL A 55 -5.70 1.37 -8.36
C VAL A 55 -6.20 0.69 -7.10
N LYS A 56 -6.80 -0.47 -7.26
CA LYS A 56 -7.36 -1.20 -6.13
C LYS A 56 -6.54 -2.42 -5.81
N PRO A 57 -6.44 -2.77 -4.52
CA PRO A 57 -5.70 -3.98 -4.14
C PRO A 57 -6.39 -5.23 -4.71
N ASP A 58 -5.57 -6.15 -5.18
CA ASP A 58 -6.04 -7.42 -5.73
C ASP A 58 -5.51 -8.53 -4.84
N ALA A 59 -6.38 -9.06 -3.98
CA ALA A 59 -5.96 -10.05 -3.00
C ALA A 59 -5.47 -11.34 -3.62
N GLU A 60 -6.10 -11.76 -4.72
CA GLU A 60 -5.66 -12.99 -5.39
C GLU A 60 -4.25 -12.85 -5.93
N LEU A 61 -3.97 -11.69 -6.52
CA LEU A 61 -2.64 -11.43 -7.06
C LEU A 61 -1.61 -11.35 -5.94
N VAL A 62 -1.96 -10.72 -4.83
CA VAL A 62 -1.08 -10.67 -3.66
C VAL A 62 -0.77 -12.08 -3.18
N MET A 63 -1.80 -12.92 -3.05
CA MET A 63 -1.59 -14.30 -2.60
C MET A 63 -0.70 -15.09 -3.55
N LYS A 64 -0.90 -14.87 -4.84
CA LYS A 64 -0.06 -15.55 -5.81
C LYS A 64 1.40 -15.17 -5.64
N LYS A 65 1.66 -13.88 -5.42
CA LYS A 65 3.03 -13.42 -5.23
C LYS A 65 3.63 -13.91 -3.92
N VAL A 66 2.81 -13.96 -2.87
CA VAL A 66 3.26 -14.50 -1.59
C VAL A 66 3.69 -15.96 -1.77
N ALA A 67 2.91 -16.74 -2.53
CA ALA A 67 3.25 -18.13 -2.79
C ALA A 67 4.48 -18.25 -3.68
N ASP A 68 4.57 -17.42 -4.73
CA ASP A 68 5.70 -17.46 -5.65
C ASP A 68 7.01 -17.14 -4.93
N TYR A 69 6.98 -16.24 -3.96
CA TYR A 69 8.16 -15.86 -3.20
C TYR A 69 8.36 -16.73 -1.96
N LYS A 70 7.47 -17.72 -1.77
CA LYS A 70 7.58 -18.69 -0.67
C LYS A 70 7.51 -18.00 0.69
N LEU A 71 6.61 -17.04 0.82
CA LEU A 71 6.45 -16.28 2.06
C LEU A 71 5.24 -16.72 2.86
N ASN A 72 4.54 -17.78 2.45
CA ASN A 72 3.27 -18.16 3.05
C ASN A 72 3.35 -18.37 4.56
N GLU A 73 4.48 -18.87 5.03
CA GLU A 73 4.60 -19.26 6.42
C GLU A 73 4.55 -18.07 7.37
N HIS A 74 5.06 -16.92 6.92
CA HIS A 74 5.23 -15.78 7.81
C HIS A 74 4.47 -14.54 7.37
N PHE A 75 3.88 -14.55 6.19
CA PHE A 75 3.34 -13.31 5.63
C PHE A 75 2.22 -12.72 6.48
N GLU A 76 1.32 -13.56 6.99
CA GLU A 76 0.23 -13.06 7.82
C GLU A 76 0.76 -12.31 9.03
N GLU A 77 1.75 -12.88 9.67
CA GLU A 77 2.37 -12.29 10.84
C GLU A 77 3.06 -10.97 10.51
N TRP A 78 3.82 -10.96 9.42
CA TRP A 78 4.51 -9.74 8.99
C TRP A 78 3.52 -8.64 8.64
N LEU A 79 2.42 -9.00 7.98
CA LEU A 79 1.40 -8.03 7.60
C LEU A 79 0.79 -7.39 8.84
N GLN A 80 0.44 -8.20 9.82
CA GLN A 80 -0.13 -7.68 11.06
C GLN A 80 0.86 -6.75 11.76
N ALA A 81 2.12 -7.16 11.83
CA ALA A 81 3.13 -6.34 12.49
C ALA A 81 3.32 -5.00 11.75
N ARG A 82 3.25 -5.02 10.43
CA ARG A 82 3.39 -3.79 9.67
C ARG A 82 2.21 -2.87 9.89
N ILE A 83 1.00 -3.41 9.93
CA ILE A 83 -0.17 -2.61 10.24
C ILE A 83 0.00 -1.91 11.58
N GLU A 84 0.45 -2.64 12.58
CA GLU A 84 0.62 -2.08 13.91
C GLU A 84 1.71 -1.02 13.98
N SER A 85 2.69 -1.11 13.10
CA SER A 85 3.81 -0.17 13.12
C SER A 85 3.55 1.10 12.31
N LEU A 86 2.44 1.18 11.58
CA LEU A 86 2.22 2.32 10.69
C LEU A 86 2.29 3.69 11.36
N PRO A 87 1.67 3.89 12.54
CA PRO A 87 1.77 5.24 13.12
C PRO A 87 3.20 5.67 13.39
N ALA A 88 4.02 4.76 13.92
CA ALA A 88 5.41 5.08 14.19
C ALA A 88 6.20 5.30 12.91
N LEU A 89 5.93 4.52 11.87
CA LEU A 89 6.64 4.66 10.61
C LEU A 89 6.34 6.00 9.94
N VAL A 90 5.07 6.38 9.91
CA VAL A 90 4.67 7.64 9.28
C VAL A 90 5.27 8.82 10.04
N ALA A 91 5.38 8.71 11.35
CA ALA A 91 5.94 9.78 12.16
C ALA A 91 7.46 9.82 12.16
N SER A 92 8.11 8.80 11.59
CA SER A 92 9.56 8.66 11.74
C SER A 92 10.32 9.67 10.89
N GLU A 93 11.46 10.10 11.40
CA GLU A 93 12.35 10.97 10.65
C GLU A 93 13.00 10.24 9.49
N LYS A 94 13.15 8.93 9.61
CA LYS A 94 13.73 8.14 8.53
C LYS A 94 12.83 8.16 7.30
N PHE A 95 11.51 8.01 7.50
CA PHE A 95 10.58 8.09 6.38
C PHE A 95 10.66 9.46 5.71
N LYS A 96 10.60 10.51 6.51
CA LYS A 96 10.63 11.86 5.97
C LYS A 96 11.94 12.16 5.26
N GLY A 97 13.04 11.74 5.84
CA GLY A 97 14.35 11.96 5.26
C GLY A 97 14.51 11.22 3.94
N GLU A 98 14.03 9.98 3.89
CA GLU A 98 14.09 9.19 2.67
C GLU A 98 13.29 9.86 1.56
N MET A 99 12.07 10.32 1.88
CA MET A 99 11.22 10.95 0.87
C MET A 99 11.81 12.26 0.38
N LYS A 100 12.44 13.02 1.27
CA LYS A 100 13.05 14.29 0.87
C LYS A 100 14.17 14.10 -0.13
N ARG A 101 14.79 12.94 -0.14
CA ARG A 101 15.84 12.66 -1.13
C ARG A 101 15.28 12.34 -2.51
N PHE A 102 14.05 11.86 -2.58
CA PHE A 102 13.47 11.43 -3.86
C PHE A 102 12.49 12.42 -4.45
N LEU A 103 11.86 13.25 -3.62
CA LEU A 103 10.79 14.11 -4.10
C LEU A 103 11.29 15.51 -4.37
N PRO A 104 10.73 16.17 -5.39
CA PRO A 104 11.05 17.60 -5.60
C PRO A 104 10.65 18.42 -4.37
N VAL A 105 11.34 19.51 -4.16
CA VAL A 105 11.09 20.37 -3.01
C VAL A 105 9.64 20.84 -2.99
N SER A 106 9.08 21.17 -4.15
CA SER A 106 7.69 21.64 -4.19
C SER A 106 6.72 20.58 -3.73
N VAL A 107 7.01 19.30 -4.01
CA VAL A 107 6.15 18.21 -3.54
C VAL A 107 6.31 18.04 -2.04
N VAL A 108 7.53 18.09 -1.54
CA VAL A 108 7.76 18.00 -0.10
C VAL A 108 7.00 19.09 0.62
N ASP A 109 7.06 20.32 0.09
CA ASP A 109 6.42 21.46 0.73
C ASP A 109 4.92 21.28 0.87
N ARG A 110 4.29 20.70 -0.14
CA ARG A 110 2.83 20.57 -0.10
C ARG A 110 2.34 19.25 0.43
N THR A 111 3.23 18.35 0.85
CA THR A 111 2.83 17.06 1.40
C THR A 111 3.47 16.79 2.75
N LEU A 112 4.74 16.41 2.77
CA LEU A 112 5.39 15.92 3.99
C LEU A 112 5.40 16.94 5.12
N LEU A 113 5.35 18.22 4.81
CA LEU A 113 5.39 19.25 5.83
C LEU A 113 4.02 19.55 6.40
N HIS A 114 2.98 18.89 5.92
CA HIS A 114 1.62 19.12 6.41
C HIS A 114 1.15 17.94 7.23
N PRO A 115 0.77 18.15 8.49
CA PRO A 115 0.27 17.04 9.31
C PRO A 115 -0.95 16.36 8.71
N ASP A 116 -1.82 17.12 8.04
CA ASP A 116 -3.01 16.54 7.42
C ASP A 116 -2.63 15.53 6.35
N PHE A 117 -1.58 15.80 5.59
CA PHE A 117 -1.14 14.85 4.57
C PHE A 117 -0.61 13.58 5.23
N LEU A 118 0.17 13.72 6.29
CA LEU A 118 0.71 12.54 6.98
C LEU A 118 -0.40 11.70 7.58
N GLU A 119 -1.44 12.35 8.09
CA GLU A 119 -2.59 11.61 8.59
C GLU A 119 -3.30 10.88 7.45
N PHE A 120 -3.49 11.54 6.32
CA PHE A 120 -4.07 10.91 5.14
C PHE A 120 -3.25 9.71 4.69
N LEU A 121 -1.94 9.86 4.68
CA LEU A 121 -1.04 8.77 4.28
C LEU A 121 -1.20 7.58 5.22
N GLN A 122 -1.24 7.84 6.51
CA GLN A 122 -1.36 6.77 7.48
C GLN A 122 -2.70 6.04 7.36
N ILE A 123 -3.78 6.77 7.23
CA ILE A 123 -5.11 6.18 7.11
C ILE A 123 -5.21 5.36 5.84
N THR A 124 -4.69 5.89 4.73
CA THR A 124 -4.74 5.17 3.46
C THR A 124 -3.95 3.88 3.51
N LEU A 125 -2.74 3.93 4.06
CA LEU A 125 -1.92 2.72 4.18
C LEU A 125 -2.60 1.70 5.08
N HIS A 126 -3.18 2.15 6.18
CA HIS A 126 -3.88 1.25 7.08
C HIS A 126 -5.02 0.54 6.35
N GLU A 127 -5.82 1.30 5.60
CA GLU A 127 -6.93 0.73 4.86
C GLU A 127 -6.47 -0.29 3.82
N LEU A 128 -5.41 0.03 3.10
CA LEU A 128 -4.91 -0.89 2.09
C LEU A 128 -4.44 -2.20 2.71
N LEU A 129 -3.66 -2.11 3.78
CA LEU A 129 -3.13 -3.31 4.41
C LEU A 129 -4.21 -4.12 5.09
N VAL A 130 -5.17 -3.47 5.76
CA VAL A 130 -6.26 -4.17 6.41
C VAL A 130 -7.18 -4.81 5.38
N THR A 131 -7.41 -4.15 4.25
CA THR A 131 -8.22 -4.73 3.18
C THR A 131 -7.60 -6.04 2.70
N ILE A 132 -6.30 -6.04 2.45
CA ILE A 132 -5.61 -7.24 2.01
C ILE A 132 -5.66 -8.31 3.10
N GLN A 133 -5.43 -7.92 4.35
CA GLN A 133 -5.46 -8.85 5.45
C GLN A 133 -6.83 -9.52 5.56
N THR A 134 -7.88 -8.72 5.49
CA THR A 134 -9.23 -9.22 5.61
C THR A 134 -9.59 -10.12 4.43
N ASP A 135 -9.23 -9.70 3.23
CA ASP A 135 -9.57 -10.46 2.03
C ASP A 135 -8.85 -11.80 1.98
N ILE A 136 -7.65 -11.88 2.52
CA ILE A 136 -6.88 -13.12 2.46
C ILE A 136 -7.13 -13.99 3.68
N TYR A 137 -7.11 -13.39 4.86
CA TYR A 137 -7.11 -14.17 6.12
C TYR A 137 -8.37 -13.98 6.94
N GLY A 138 -9.28 -13.08 6.55
CA GLY A 138 -10.45 -12.77 7.33
C GLY A 138 -10.20 -11.65 8.30
N SER A 139 -11.27 -11.11 8.88
CA SER A 139 -11.16 -9.97 9.77
C SER A 139 -10.42 -10.34 11.05
N LYS A 140 -9.50 -9.49 11.45
CA LYS A 140 -8.77 -9.67 12.69
C LYS A 140 -9.47 -9.02 13.87
N ASP A 141 -10.45 -8.17 13.60
CA ASP A 141 -11.19 -7.55 14.69
C ASP A 141 -12.06 -8.59 15.35
N PRO A 142 -12.23 -8.51 16.65
CA PRO A 142 -13.15 -9.43 17.30
C PRO A 142 -14.50 -9.23 16.66
N LYS A 143 -15.15 -10.35 16.29
CA LYS A 143 -16.45 -10.25 15.78
C LYS A 143 -17.27 -9.63 16.81
N PRO A 144 -18.14 -8.78 16.44
CA PRO A 144 -19.10 -8.30 17.40
C PRO A 144 -19.77 -9.50 17.90
N VAL A 145 -19.84 -9.55 19.10
CA VAL A 145 -20.43 -10.61 19.68
C VAL A 145 -21.75 -10.74 19.19
N LYS A 146 -22.13 -11.69 18.93
CA LYS A 146 -23.20 -11.90 18.51
C LYS A 146 -24.06 -11.53 19.29
N LYS A 147 -24.64 -10.96 19.02
CA LYS A 147 -25.37 -10.50 19.65
C LYS A 147 -26.27 -11.22 19.96
N PHE A 148 -26.60 -11.42 20.45
CA PHE A 148 -27.39 -12.10 20.80
C PHE A 148 -28.45 -11.74 20.84
N GLU A 149 -29.00 -12.13 20.62
CA GLU A 149 -29.97 -12.05 20.62
C GLU A 149 -30.49 -12.37 21.58
N MET A 150 -30.95 -11.96 22.08
CA MET A 150 -31.47 -12.32 23.08
C MET A 150 -32.60 -12.60 22.91
#